data_e713eaa2ef9f85564cda0823136cb1fc
#
_entry.id   e713eaa2ef9f85564cda0823136cb1fc
#
_cell.length_a   1.000
_cell.length_b   1.000
_cell.length_c   1.000
_cell.angle_alpha   90.00
_cell.angle_beta   90.00
_cell.angle_gamma   90.00
#
_symmetry.space_group_name_H-M   'P 1'
#
loop_
_entity.id
_entity.type
_entity.pdbx_description
1 polymer ?
#
loop_
_entity_poly.entity_id
_entity_poly.type
_entity_poly.pdbx_seq_one_letter_code
_entity_poly.pdbx_strand_id
1 'polypeptide(L)'
;VAGRVLFNTLIPEEVGYIDELLTKKKLQQVISIVYKICGIARTAQFLDDIKELGFSMAYEGGLSMGLGDIQVPDAKKSMVDTAKKEVNTVWDNYYMGLITDNERYNQVIDIWTRANTKLTTTLMNQLEDDRQGFNPIYMMMDSGARGSREQIRQLGGMRGLMAKPQKNLSGSVGEI
;
A
#
# COMPACT_ATOMS: atom_id res chain seq x y z
N VAL A 1 -5.15 21.60 13.19
CA VAL A 1 -6.02 20.44 12.88
C VAL A 1 -6.48 19.81 14.19
N ALA A 2 -7.80 19.56 14.35
CA ALA A 2 -8.40 19.06 15.60
C ALA A 2 -7.70 17.77 16.13
N GLY A 3 -7.36 16.84 15.25
CA GLY A 3 -6.68 15.60 15.65
C GLY A 3 -5.32 15.83 16.32
N ARG A 4 -4.56 16.86 15.93
CA ARG A 4 -3.31 17.21 16.63
C ARG A 4 -3.55 17.71 18.03
N VAL A 5 -4.59 18.51 18.22
CA VAL A 5 -4.98 18.99 19.57
C VAL A 5 -5.37 17.80 20.44
N LEU A 6 -6.26 16.93 19.96
CA LEU A 6 -6.67 15.72 20.69
C LEU A 6 -5.49 14.81 21.05
N PHE A 7 -4.56 14.60 20.13
CA PHE A 7 -3.38 13.79 20.41
C PHE A 7 -2.48 14.43 21.48
N ASN A 8 -2.29 15.74 21.43
CA ASN A 8 -1.44 16.46 22.39
C ASN A 8 -2.02 16.51 23.81
N THR A 9 -3.33 16.26 24.01
CA THR A 9 -3.89 16.11 25.38
C THR A 9 -3.39 14.86 26.10
N LEU A 10 -2.89 13.87 25.36
CA LEU A 10 -2.35 12.63 25.92
C LEU A 10 -0.84 12.69 26.18
N ILE A 11 -0.13 13.63 25.52
CA ILE A 11 1.32 13.74 25.63
C ILE A 11 1.66 14.32 27.02
N PRO A 12 2.64 13.72 27.74
CA PRO A 12 3.15 14.29 28.97
C PRO A 12 3.73 15.70 28.75
N GLU A 13 3.46 16.63 29.68
CA GLU A 13 3.88 18.03 29.58
C GLU A 13 5.39 18.20 29.38
N GLU A 14 6.17 17.27 29.90
CA GLU A 14 7.66 17.28 29.81
C GLU A 14 8.18 17.10 28.37
N VAL A 15 7.38 16.51 27.49
CA VAL A 15 7.74 16.25 26.09
C VAL A 15 7.46 17.46 25.19
N GLY A 16 6.48 18.28 25.56
CA GLY A 16 6.06 19.44 24.79
C GLY A 16 5.09 19.09 23.64
N TYR A 17 4.65 20.14 22.93
CA TYR A 17 3.63 20.04 21.89
C TYR A 17 4.20 19.48 20.58
N ILE A 18 3.56 18.47 20.01
CA ILE A 18 3.95 17.85 18.73
C ILE A 18 3.00 18.32 17.62
N ASP A 19 3.51 19.12 16.68
CA ASP A 19 2.76 19.65 15.54
C ASP A 19 3.20 19.02 14.22
N GLU A 20 3.24 17.70 14.17
CA GLU A 20 3.61 16.94 12.96
C GLU A 20 2.51 15.96 12.55
N LEU A 21 2.59 15.46 11.30
CA LEU A 21 1.75 14.37 10.84
C LEU A 21 2.22 13.06 11.47
N LEU A 22 1.35 12.42 12.26
CA LEU A 22 1.68 11.19 12.97
C LEU A 22 1.45 9.97 12.07
N THR A 23 2.49 9.58 11.38
CA THR A 23 2.58 8.27 10.72
C THR A 23 3.08 7.22 11.72
N LYS A 24 2.97 5.94 11.37
CA LYS A 24 3.50 4.84 12.21
C LYS A 24 4.95 5.05 12.65
N LYS A 25 5.82 5.52 11.73
CA LYS A 25 7.24 5.79 12.03
C LYS A 25 7.40 6.96 13.00
N LYS A 26 6.63 8.04 12.82
CA LYS A 26 6.66 9.19 13.70
C LYS A 26 6.14 8.85 15.09
N LEU A 27 5.07 8.08 15.19
CA LEU A 27 4.54 7.62 16.47
C LEU A 27 5.59 6.81 17.26
N GLN A 28 6.34 5.93 16.58
CA GLN A 28 7.45 5.20 17.21
C GLN A 28 8.54 6.15 17.75
N GLN A 29 8.86 7.22 17.03
CA GLN A 29 9.82 8.24 17.49
C GLN A 29 9.28 8.97 18.73
N VAL A 30 8.01 9.35 18.74
CA VAL A 30 7.35 10.00 19.88
C VAL A 30 7.40 9.08 21.11
N ILE A 31 7.05 7.81 20.96
CA ILE A 31 7.13 6.83 22.04
C ILE A 31 8.57 6.73 22.61
N SER A 32 9.58 6.71 21.73
CA SER A 32 10.98 6.73 22.15
C SER A 32 11.36 7.97 22.94
N ILE A 33 10.84 9.15 22.58
CA ILE A 33 11.08 10.42 23.27
C ILE A 33 10.41 10.38 24.65
N VAL A 34 9.14 9.98 24.72
CA VAL A 34 8.40 9.84 25.98
C VAL A 34 9.13 8.89 26.93
N TYR A 35 9.59 7.75 26.42
CA TYR A 35 10.33 6.78 27.22
C TYR A 35 11.63 7.35 27.80
N LYS A 36 12.37 8.12 27.02
CA LYS A 36 13.64 8.73 27.47
C LYS A 36 13.44 9.82 28.52
N ILE A 37 12.36 10.59 28.41
CA ILE A 37 12.09 11.74 29.28
C ILE A 37 11.33 11.31 30.53
N CYS A 38 10.26 10.53 30.37
CA CYS A 38 9.29 10.25 31.44
C CYS A 38 9.48 8.87 32.08
N GLY A 39 10.31 7.99 31.51
CA GLY A 39 10.56 6.62 32.01
C GLY A 39 9.43 5.64 31.74
N ILE A 40 9.60 4.38 32.21
CA ILE A 40 8.77 3.22 31.82
C ILE A 40 7.31 3.39 32.23
N ALA A 41 7.05 3.75 33.48
CA ALA A 41 5.69 3.78 34.01
C ALA A 41 4.78 4.78 33.27
N ARG A 42 5.29 5.99 33.03
CA ARG A 42 4.54 7.03 32.30
C ARG A 42 4.39 6.68 30.82
N THR A 43 5.37 6.02 30.23
CA THR A 43 5.25 5.54 28.84
C THR A 43 4.18 4.46 28.70
N ALA A 44 4.06 3.54 29.66
CA ALA A 44 3.03 2.51 29.65
C ALA A 44 1.62 3.14 29.68
N GLN A 45 1.41 4.12 30.57
CA GLN A 45 0.16 4.86 30.62
C GLN A 45 -0.14 5.59 29.31
N PHE A 46 0.84 6.29 28.75
CA PHE A 46 0.72 6.98 27.46
C PHE A 46 0.34 6.02 26.31
N LEU A 47 0.87 4.80 26.29
CA LEU A 47 0.51 3.78 25.29
C LEU A 47 -0.95 3.31 25.45
N ASP A 48 -1.41 3.14 26.69
CA ASP A 48 -2.81 2.80 26.95
C ASP A 48 -3.76 3.93 26.56
N ASP A 49 -3.42 5.16 26.88
CA ASP A 49 -4.21 6.34 26.51
C ASP A 49 -4.30 6.49 24.98
N ILE A 50 -3.20 6.29 24.23
CA ILE A 50 -3.21 6.29 22.75
C ILE A 50 -4.12 5.19 22.21
N LYS A 51 -4.01 4.00 22.76
CA LYS A 51 -4.84 2.85 22.33
C LYS A 51 -6.33 3.19 22.53
N GLU A 52 -6.71 3.71 23.67
CA GLU A 52 -8.10 4.08 23.97
C GLU A 52 -8.59 5.21 23.04
N LEU A 53 -7.79 6.26 22.85
CA LEU A 53 -8.13 7.31 21.90
C LEU A 53 -8.32 6.74 20.49
N GLY A 54 -7.43 5.88 20.05
CA GLY A 54 -7.51 5.25 18.72
C GLY A 54 -8.79 4.44 18.54
N PHE A 55 -9.17 3.62 19.51
CA PHE A 55 -10.40 2.84 19.46
C PHE A 55 -11.65 3.71 19.53
N SER A 56 -11.67 4.71 20.41
CA SER A 56 -12.79 5.66 20.53
C SER A 56 -13.01 6.41 19.21
N MET A 57 -11.95 6.97 18.62
CA MET A 57 -12.04 7.70 17.35
C MET A 57 -12.46 6.80 16.19
N ALA A 58 -11.98 5.56 16.13
CA ALA A 58 -12.39 4.60 15.11
C ALA A 58 -13.88 4.22 15.25
N TYR A 59 -14.36 4.07 16.46
CA TYR A 59 -15.76 3.79 16.76
C TYR A 59 -16.66 4.98 16.41
N GLU A 60 -16.33 6.18 16.87
CA GLU A 60 -17.10 7.40 16.58
C GLU A 60 -17.08 7.75 15.08
N GLY A 61 -15.94 7.56 14.42
CA GLY A 61 -15.80 7.75 12.99
C GLY A 61 -16.51 6.71 12.14
N GLY A 62 -17.02 5.61 12.73
CA GLY A 62 -17.73 4.56 12.01
C GLY A 62 -16.88 3.89 10.93
N LEU A 63 -15.56 3.72 11.17
CA LEU A 63 -14.64 3.12 10.20
C LEU A 63 -14.97 1.64 10.00
N SER A 64 -15.56 1.33 8.85
CA SER A 64 -15.87 -0.04 8.44
C SER A 64 -15.37 -0.29 7.02
N MET A 65 -15.05 -1.53 6.71
CA MET A 65 -14.58 -1.95 5.38
C MET A 65 -15.53 -2.97 4.78
N GLY A 66 -15.87 -2.77 3.51
CA GLY A 66 -16.62 -3.71 2.71
C GLY A 66 -15.88 -4.07 1.42
N LEU A 67 -16.34 -5.13 0.75
CA LEU A 67 -15.79 -5.50 -0.56
C LEU A 67 -15.95 -4.40 -1.61
N GLY A 68 -16.98 -3.58 -1.50
CA GLY A 68 -17.24 -2.45 -2.41
C GLY A 68 -16.28 -1.28 -2.24
N ASP A 69 -15.50 -1.22 -1.14
CA ASP A 69 -14.51 -0.17 -0.94
C ASP A 69 -13.21 -0.43 -1.72
N ILE A 70 -13.02 -1.68 -2.21
CA ILE A 70 -11.95 -2.02 -3.14
C ILE A 70 -12.45 -1.74 -4.54
N GLN A 71 -12.23 -0.53 -5.03
CA GLN A 71 -12.60 -0.15 -6.37
C GLN A 71 -11.63 -0.73 -7.39
N VAL A 72 -12.17 -1.39 -8.41
CA VAL A 72 -11.38 -1.87 -9.56
C VAL A 72 -11.44 -0.80 -10.64
N PRO A 73 -10.31 -0.26 -11.13
CA PRO A 73 -10.32 0.76 -12.18
C PRO A 73 -10.99 0.28 -13.46
N ASP A 74 -11.89 1.09 -14.02
CA ASP A 74 -12.56 0.79 -15.30
C ASP A 74 -11.55 0.61 -16.44
N ALA A 75 -10.45 1.36 -16.40
CA ALA A 75 -9.36 1.26 -17.35
C ALA A 75 -8.59 -0.07 -17.30
N LYS A 76 -8.79 -0.91 -16.27
CA LYS A 76 -8.07 -2.18 -16.10
C LYS A 76 -8.18 -3.07 -17.32
N LYS A 77 -9.40 -3.27 -17.83
CA LYS A 77 -9.64 -4.14 -18.98
C LYS A 77 -8.87 -3.68 -20.22
N SER A 78 -8.97 -2.40 -20.55
CA SER A 78 -8.28 -1.83 -21.72
C SER A 78 -6.76 -1.89 -21.59
N MET A 79 -6.21 -1.65 -20.40
CA MET A 79 -4.77 -1.74 -20.13
C MET A 79 -4.27 -3.18 -20.28
N VAL A 80 -4.99 -4.16 -19.75
CA VAL A 80 -4.65 -5.58 -19.86
C VAL A 80 -4.74 -6.05 -21.33
N ASP A 81 -5.78 -5.65 -22.05
CA ASP A 81 -5.94 -6.03 -23.46
C ASP A 81 -4.85 -5.42 -24.33
N THR A 82 -4.39 -4.20 -24.03
CA THR A 82 -3.24 -3.59 -24.73
C THR A 82 -1.97 -4.37 -24.44
N ALA A 83 -1.69 -4.69 -23.18
CA ALA A 83 -0.53 -5.48 -22.81
C ALA A 83 -0.53 -6.87 -23.48
N LYS A 84 -1.70 -7.53 -23.55
CA LYS A 84 -1.82 -8.82 -24.27
C LYS A 84 -1.49 -8.70 -25.76
N LYS A 85 -1.92 -7.62 -26.42
CA LYS A 85 -1.58 -7.39 -27.84
C LYS A 85 -0.08 -7.20 -28.02
N GLU A 86 0.58 -6.42 -27.15
CA GLU A 86 2.03 -6.25 -27.18
C GLU A 86 2.76 -7.59 -26.97
N VAL A 87 2.30 -8.40 -26.01
CA VAL A 87 2.86 -9.75 -25.77
C VAL A 87 2.70 -10.65 -27.01
N ASN A 88 1.53 -10.65 -27.64
CA ASN A 88 1.32 -11.45 -28.85
C ASN A 88 2.27 -11.04 -29.98
N THR A 89 2.53 -9.75 -30.17
CA THR A 89 3.52 -9.26 -31.14
C THR A 89 4.93 -9.79 -30.84
N VAL A 90 5.30 -9.85 -29.55
CA VAL A 90 6.59 -10.43 -29.13
C VAL A 90 6.66 -11.93 -29.45
N TRP A 91 5.58 -12.67 -29.24
CA TRP A 91 5.50 -14.07 -29.60
C TRP A 91 5.58 -14.29 -31.14
N ASP A 92 4.91 -13.45 -31.92
CA ASP A 92 4.96 -13.50 -33.37
C ASP A 92 6.40 -13.27 -33.87
N ASN A 93 7.11 -12.29 -33.32
CA ASN A 93 8.52 -12.03 -33.63
C ASN A 93 9.42 -13.22 -33.27
N TYR A 94 9.15 -13.89 -32.15
CA TYR A 94 9.87 -15.10 -31.76
C TYR A 94 9.63 -16.25 -32.75
N TYR A 95 8.37 -16.52 -33.13
CA TYR A 95 8.04 -17.58 -34.09
C TYR A 95 8.58 -17.30 -35.47
N MET A 96 8.75 -16.05 -35.86
CA MET A 96 9.42 -15.65 -37.11
C MET A 96 10.96 -15.75 -37.02
N GLY A 97 11.51 -16.08 -35.85
CA GLY A 97 12.96 -16.19 -35.66
C GLY A 97 13.69 -14.84 -35.57
N LEU A 98 12.97 -13.74 -35.36
CA LEU A 98 13.56 -12.39 -35.27
C LEU A 98 14.20 -12.09 -33.90
N ILE A 99 13.79 -12.79 -32.86
CA ILE A 99 14.30 -12.64 -31.49
C ILE A 99 14.61 -14.00 -30.86
N THR A 100 15.54 -14.01 -29.94
CA THR A 100 15.87 -15.19 -29.13
C THR A 100 14.87 -15.46 -28.03
N ASP A 101 14.88 -16.67 -27.43
CA ASP A 101 14.01 -17.01 -26.30
C ASP A 101 14.26 -16.11 -25.08
N ASN A 102 15.51 -15.79 -24.79
CA ASN A 102 15.86 -14.88 -23.71
C ASN A 102 15.32 -13.45 -23.93
N GLU A 103 15.39 -12.95 -25.15
CA GLU A 103 14.84 -11.65 -25.52
C GLU A 103 13.32 -11.64 -25.41
N ARG A 104 12.65 -12.68 -25.94
CA ARG A 104 11.22 -12.87 -25.77
C ARG A 104 10.82 -12.81 -24.29
N TYR A 105 11.49 -13.62 -23.45
CA TYR A 105 11.22 -13.69 -22.02
C TYR A 105 11.36 -12.33 -21.33
N ASN A 106 12.45 -11.62 -21.60
CA ASN A 106 12.69 -10.30 -21.02
C ASN A 106 11.64 -9.28 -21.48
N GLN A 107 11.30 -9.26 -22.77
CA GLN A 107 10.30 -8.34 -23.32
C GLN A 107 8.90 -8.58 -22.73
N VAL A 108 8.50 -9.84 -22.57
CA VAL A 108 7.20 -10.19 -21.93
C VAL A 108 7.16 -9.73 -20.48
N ILE A 109 8.24 -9.95 -19.72
CA ILE A 109 8.33 -9.48 -18.34
C ILE A 109 8.25 -7.95 -18.27
N ASP A 110 8.94 -7.23 -19.12
CA ASP A 110 8.92 -5.77 -19.18
C ASP A 110 7.53 -5.23 -19.48
N ILE A 111 6.82 -5.83 -20.45
CA ILE A 111 5.44 -5.44 -20.79
C ILE A 111 4.53 -5.59 -19.58
N TRP A 112 4.55 -6.76 -18.92
CA TRP A 112 3.70 -7.00 -17.75
C TRP A 112 4.09 -6.15 -16.54
N THR A 113 5.36 -5.89 -16.31
CA THR A 113 5.84 -5.02 -15.23
C THR A 113 5.36 -3.59 -15.46
N ARG A 114 5.49 -3.07 -16.67
CA ARG A 114 5.04 -1.74 -17.06
C ARG A 114 3.51 -1.60 -16.94
N ALA A 115 2.77 -2.58 -17.44
CA ALA A 115 1.30 -2.61 -17.33
C ALA A 115 0.86 -2.63 -15.86
N ASN A 116 1.49 -3.46 -15.04
CA ASN A 116 1.21 -3.57 -13.61
C ASN A 116 1.51 -2.27 -12.85
N THR A 117 2.63 -1.63 -13.13
CA THR A 117 3.01 -0.35 -12.52
C THR A 117 2.00 0.75 -12.89
N LYS A 118 1.62 0.85 -14.15
CA LYS A 118 0.64 1.82 -14.63
C LYS A 118 -0.74 1.60 -13.99
N LEU A 119 -1.18 0.35 -13.94
CA LEU A 119 -2.45 -0.01 -13.29
C LEU A 119 -2.43 0.30 -11.79
N THR A 120 -1.32 0.03 -11.11
CA THR A 120 -1.14 0.35 -9.69
C THR A 120 -1.25 1.85 -9.43
N THR A 121 -0.60 2.67 -10.25
CA THR A 121 -0.68 4.13 -10.12
C THR A 121 -2.11 4.61 -10.31
N THR A 122 -2.81 4.13 -11.34
CA THR A 122 -4.21 4.48 -11.60
C THR A 122 -5.11 4.06 -10.42
N LEU A 123 -4.93 2.84 -9.90
CA LEU A 123 -5.68 2.35 -8.74
C LEU A 123 -5.45 3.20 -7.48
N MET A 124 -4.19 3.55 -7.20
CA MET A 124 -3.88 4.37 -6.01
C MET A 124 -4.48 5.76 -6.10
N ASN A 125 -4.36 6.42 -7.25
CA ASN A 125 -4.95 7.73 -7.46
C ASN A 125 -6.49 7.67 -7.34
N GLN A 126 -7.13 6.64 -7.89
CA GLN A 126 -8.58 6.47 -7.78
C GLN A 126 -9.02 6.26 -6.33
N LEU A 127 -8.27 5.48 -5.53
CA LEU A 127 -8.58 5.28 -4.12
C LEU A 127 -8.33 6.55 -3.27
N GLU A 128 -7.33 7.36 -3.66
CA GLU A 128 -7.04 8.64 -3.01
C GLU A 128 -8.15 9.67 -3.27
N ASP A 129 -8.67 9.70 -4.50
CA ASP A 129 -9.74 10.62 -4.89
C ASP A 129 -11.13 10.14 -4.41
N ASP A 130 -11.28 8.86 -4.10
CA ASP A 130 -12.55 8.30 -3.66
C ASP A 130 -13.00 8.91 -2.33
N ARG A 131 -14.26 9.33 -2.29
CA ARG A 131 -14.88 9.96 -1.11
C ARG A 131 -14.03 11.11 -0.53
N GLN A 132 -13.34 11.86 -1.38
CA GLN A 132 -12.47 12.98 -0.94
C GLN A 132 -11.34 12.54 0.03
N GLY A 133 -10.78 11.36 -0.20
CA GLY A 133 -9.72 10.78 0.64
C GLY A 133 -10.21 9.97 1.85
N PHE A 134 -11.54 9.80 2.03
CA PHE A 134 -12.14 9.04 3.13
C PHE A 134 -12.50 7.60 2.76
N ASN A 135 -11.86 7.02 1.74
CA ASN A 135 -11.95 5.58 1.50
C ASN A 135 -11.29 4.82 2.67
N PRO A 136 -12.02 3.91 3.38
CA PRO A 136 -11.48 3.24 4.57
C PRO A 136 -10.21 2.44 4.30
N ILE A 137 -10.11 1.83 3.13
CA ILE A 137 -8.94 1.03 2.73
C ILE A 137 -7.74 1.93 2.46
N TYR A 138 -7.96 3.07 1.77
CA TYR A 138 -6.91 4.06 1.55
C TYR A 138 -6.41 4.64 2.88
N MET A 139 -7.31 5.07 3.75
CA MET A 139 -6.96 5.63 5.07
C MET A 139 -6.14 4.65 5.91
N MET A 140 -6.52 3.37 5.92
CA MET A 140 -5.83 2.33 6.67
C MET A 140 -4.41 2.09 6.13
N MET A 141 -4.24 2.09 4.81
CA MET A 141 -2.95 1.93 4.15
C MET A 141 -2.06 3.16 4.34
N ASP A 142 -2.60 4.35 4.10
CA ASP A 142 -1.85 5.62 4.16
C ASP A 142 -1.35 5.92 5.58
N SER A 143 -2.20 5.70 6.58
CA SER A 143 -1.80 5.81 7.99
C SER A 143 -0.73 4.79 8.41
N GLY A 144 -0.55 3.72 7.65
CA GLY A 144 0.36 2.61 7.97
C GLY A 144 -0.17 1.70 9.09
N ALA A 145 -1.45 1.81 9.44
CA ALA A 145 -2.07 0.97 10.47
C ALA A 145 -2.11 -0.51 10.02
N ARG A 146 -2.59 -0.76 8.80
CA ARG A 146 -2.65 -2.11 8.24
C ARG A 146 -2.73 -2.04 6.71
N GLY A 147 -2.22 -3.12 6.08
CA GLY A 147 -2.18 -3.20 4.63
C GLY A 147 -0.98 -2.49 4.02
N SER A 148 -0.57 -2.96 2.86
CA SER A 148 0.48 -2.34 2.05
C SER A 148 -0.08 -2.02 0.66
N ARG A 149 0.58 -1.11 -0.05
CA ARG A 149 0.25 -0.80 -1.46
C ARG A 149 0.25 -2.06 -2.32
N GLU A 150 1.15 -2.98 -2.03
CA GLU A 150 1.26 -4.26 -2.72
C GLU A 150 0.02 -5.14 -2.52
N GLN A 151 -0.50 -5.22 -1.29
CA GLN A 151 -1.70 -6.00 -0.99
C GLN A 151 -2.94 -5.42 -1.67
N ILE A 152 -3.09 -4.10 -1.68
CA ILE A 152 -4.20 -3.41 -2.36
C ILE A 152 -4.09 -3.58 -3.88
N ARG A 153 -2.87 -3.49 -4.43
CA ARG A 153 -2.61 -3.77 -5.83
C ARG A 153 -3.08 -5.17 -6.23
N GLN A 154 -2.79 -6.17 -5.42
CA GLN A 154 -3.20 -7.56 -5.70
C GLN A 154 -4.71 -7.74 -5.65
N LEU A 155 -5.41 -7.01 -4.80
CA LEU A 155 -6.87 -7.11 -4.65
C LEU A 155 -7.64 -6.32 -5.72
N GLY A 156 -7.30 -5.05 -5.93
CA GLY A 156 -8.01 -4.16 -6.85
C GLY A 156 -7.38 -4.07 -8.25
N GLY A 157 -6.06 -4.25 -8.32
CA GLY A 157 -5.30 -4.19 -9.56
C GLY A 157 -5.06 -5.55 -10.20
N MET A 158 -3.81 -5.95 -10.26
CA MET A 158 -3.34 -7.19 -10.85
C MET A 158 -2.33 -7.87 -9.92
N ARG A 159 -2.38 -9.19 -9.86
CA ARG A 159 -1.51 -9.97 -8.97
C ARG A 159 -0.01 -9.77 -9.28
N GLY A 160 0.31 -9.55 -10.54
CA GLY A 160 1.68 -9.33 -11.00
C GLY A 160 2.49 -10.62 -11.17
N LEU A 161 3.77 -10.46 -11.46
CA LEU A 161 4.70 -11.57 -11.64
C LEU A 161 4.96 -12.27 -10.31
N MET A 162 4.97 -13.59 -10.33
CA MET A 162 5.18 -14.42 -9.14
C MET A 162 6.34 -15.39 -9.36
N ALA A 163 7.11 -15.64 -8.31
CA ALA A 163 8.15 -16.67 -8.34
C ALA A 163 7.52 -18.07 -8.47
N LYS A 164 8.16 -18.94 -9.27
CA LYS A 164 7.74 -20.34 -9.39
C LYS A 164 7.89 -21.03 -8.02
N PRO A 165 6.97 -21.96 -7.65
CA PRO A 165 7.02 -22.67 -6.37
C PRO A 165 8.27 -23.54 -6.20
N GLN A 166 8.81 -24.06 -7.30
CA GLN A 166 10.09 -24.79 -7.30
C GLN A 166 11.24 -23.81 -7.47
N LYS A 167 12.12 -23.75 -6.49
CA LYS A 167 13.42 -23.07 -6.60
C LYS A 167 14.25 -23.76 -7.68
N ASN A 168 14.15 -23.33 -8.90
CA ASN A 168 15.23 -23.57 -9.84
C ASN A 168 16.42 -22.73 -9.37
N LEU A 169 17.61 -23.32 -9.34
CA LEU A 169 18.89 -22.69 -8.93
C LEU A 169 19.19 -21.37 -9.69
N SER A 170 18.46 -21.07 -10.73
CA SER A 170 18.62 -19.88 -11.57
C SER A 170 17.78 -18.66 -11.18
N GLY A 171 16.95 -18.74 -10.14
CA GLY A 171 16.15 -17.58 -9.66
C GLY A 171 15.15 -17.00 -10.68
N SER A 172 14.74 -17.79 -11.68
CA SER A 172 13.83 -17.31 -12.73
C SER A 172 12.43 -17.05 -12.17
N VAL A 173 11.90 -15.86 -12.47
CA VAL A 173 10.50 -15.47 -12.21
C VAL A 173 9.60 -16.23 -13.20
N GLY A 174 8.48 -16.78 -12.72
CA GLY A 174 7.54 -17.46 -13.59
C GLY A 174 6.71 -16.50 -14.43
N GLU A 175 6.54 -16.79 -15.68
CA GLU A 175 5.50 -16.18 -16.50
C GLU A 175 4.12 -16.64 -15.99
N ILE A 176 3.17 -15.71 -15.89
CA ILE A 176 1.77 -15.98 -15.55
C ILE A 176 0.97 -16.08 -16.85
#